data_cc2a0411f3feda8dba56b8edd9883343
#
_entry.id   cc2a0411f3feda8dba56b8edd9883343
#
_cell.length_a   1.000
_cell.length_b   1.000
_cell.length_c   1.000
_cell.angle_alpha   90.00
_cell.angle_beta   90.00
_cell.angle_gamma   90.00
#
_symmetry.space_group_name_H-M   'P 1'
#
loop_
_entity.id
_entity.type
_entity.pdbx_description
1 polymer ?
#
loop_
_entity_poly.entity_id
_entity_poly.type
_entity_poly.pdbx_seq_one_letter_code
_entity_poly.pdbx_strand_id
1 'polypeptide(L)'
;MEATARGDVPKTLQTIAYISIPNSADLEFLLWDLQDAIAAYARLSGTTHPSPVDLKADDADAAVDGIVLAVDDAFDDEAMTAVEQILDRLKNTDARAYVIVQALSKNTKQADEALDRLYRACLLRDLPWCDGVVVCAGSDIAALRHSPRMGLLRRPFSEAMDKLVGAIRMGCSIEHAQLLGGGNAGSGEADGMVRAKPALPAPIWHAIIKHLGSRSQSNI
;
A
#
# COMPACT_ATOMS: atom_id res chain seq x y z
N MET A 1 1.50 21.03 21.22
CA MET A 1 0.28 20.21 21.24
C MET A 1 0.55 19.13 20.21
N GLU A 2 1.02 17.96 20.65
CA GLU A 2 1.15 16.79 19.78
C GLU A 2 -0.25 16.41 19.33
N ALA A 3 -0.52 16.52 18.04
CA ALA A 3 -1.72 15.97 17.44
C ALA A 3 -1.59 14.44 17.58
N THR A 4 -2.28 13.87 18.53
CA THR A 4 -2.40 12.42 18.68
C THR A 4 -2.92 11.91 17.33
N ALA A 5 -2.10 11.16 16.61
CA ALA A 5 -2.47 10.64 15.32
C ALA A 5 -3.73 9.80 15.50
N ARG A 6 -4.87 10.26 14.98
CA ARG A 6 -6.17 9.56 15.07
C ARG A 6 -6.12 8.12 14.53
N GLY A 7 -5.06 7.79 13.76
CA GLY A 7 -4.80 6.47 13.21
C GLY A 7 -4.35 5.40 14.20
N ASP A 8 -4.02 5.75 15.43
CA ASP A 8 -3.48 4.79 16.41
C ASP A 8 -4.56 4.04 17.20
N VAL A 9 -5.82 4.47 17.13
CA VAL A 9 -6.93 3.75 17.79
C VAL A 9 -7.46 2.70 16.83
N PRO A 10 -7.45 1.40 17.19
CA PRO A 10 -7.99 0.33 16.36
C PRO A 10 -9.46 0.55 16.02
N LYS A 11 -9.82 0.30 14.76
CA LYS A 11 -11.19 0.39 14.23
C LYS A 11 -11.45 -0.78 13.28
N THR A 12 -12.60 -1.41 13.37
CA THR A 12 -12.99 -2.41 12.36
C THR A 12 -13.35 -1.71 11.06
N LEU A 13 -12.63 -2.04 9.98
CA LEU A 13 -12.94 -1.56 8.64
C LEU A 13 -13.87 -2.54 7.94
N GLN A 14 -14.99 -2.06 7.44
CA GLN A 14 -15.98 -2.86 6.70
C GLN A 14 -15.85 -2.64 5.19
N THR A 15 -15.42 -1.44 4.79
CA THR A 15 -15.32 -1.03 3.40
C THR A 15 -13.96 -0.36 3.14
N ILE A 16 -13.31 -0.73 2.04
CA ILE A 16 -12.03 -0.14 1.63
C ILE A 16 -12.04 0.18 0.14
N ALA A 17 -11.63 1.40 -0.20
CA ALA A 17 -11.33 1.79 -1.58
C ALA A 17 -9.87 1.47 -1.91
N TYR A 18 -9.63 0.90 -3.09
CA TYR A 18 -8.30 0.60 -3.62
C TYR A 18 -8.07 1.40 -4.90
N ILE A 19 -7.06 2.25 -4.90
CA ILE A 19 -6.83 3.22 -5.99
C ILE A 19 -5.37 3.21 -6.40
N SER A 20 -5.10 3.06 -7.70
CA SER A 20 -3.78 3.21 -8.31
C SER A 20 -3.69 4.50 -9.13
N ILE A 21 -2.63 5.28 -8.94
CA ILE A 21 -2.35 6.50 -9.69
C ILE A 21 -0.83 6.56 -9.95
N PRO A 22 -0.39 6.50 -11.22
CA PRO A 22 -1.19 6.22 -12.41
C PRO A 22 -1.79 4.81 -12.42
N ASN A 23 -2.72 4.56 -13.32
CA ASN A 23 -3.23 3.19 -13.53
C ASN A 23 -2.18 2.39 -14.30
N SER A 24 -1.35 1.62 -13.60
CA SER A 24 -0.28 0.80 -14.16
C SER A 24 -0.40 -0.66 -13.71
N ALA A 25 0.09 -1.58 -14.55
CA ALA A 25 0.06 -3.02 -14.24
C ALA A 25 0.81 -3.36 -12.94
N ASP A 26 1.86 -2.60 -12.62
CA ASP A 26 2.66 -2.78 -11.42
C ASP A 26 1.88 -2.39 -10.15
N LEU A 27 1.23 -1.22 -10.16
CA LEU A 27 0.42 -0.76 -9.04
C LEU A 27 -0.84 -1.61 -8.87
N GLU A 28 -1.48 -2.02 -9.95
CA GLU A 28 -2.60 -2.97 -9.91
C GLU A 28 -2.18 -4.31 -9.31
N PHE A 29 -0.98 -4.80 -9.66
CA PHE A 29 -0.45 -6.02 -9.07
C PHE A 29 -0.23 -5.88 -7.56
N LEU A 30 0.32 -4.76 -7.08
CA LEU A 30 0.53 -4.51 -5.66
C LEU A 30 -0.80 -4.45 -4.89
N LEU A 31 -1.80 -3.77 -5.44
CA LEU A 31 -3.14 -3.74 -4.85
C LEU A 31 -3.81 -5.13 -4.85
N TRP A 32 -3.67 -5.87 -5.93
CA TRP A 32 -4.18 -7.24 -6.01
C TRP A 32 -3.50 -8.17 -4.99
N ASP A 33 -2.17 -8.08 -4.82
CA ASP A 33 -1.43 -8.87 -3.83
C ASP A 33 -1.87 -8.57 -2.40
N LEU A 34 -2.14 -7.29 -2.10
CA LEU A 34 -2.67 -6.87 -0.81
C LEU A 34 -4.08 -7.43 -0.58
N GLN A 35 -4.99 -7.31 -1.55
CA GLN A 35 -6.37 -7.80 -1.44
C GLN A 35 -6.42 -9.32 -1.28
N ASP A 36 -5.61 -10.07 -2.07
CA ASP A 36 -5.51 -11.53 -1.95
C ASP A 36 -5.01 -11.94 -0.56
N ALA A 37 -4.02 -11.22 -0.02
CA ALA A 37 -3.52 -11.46 1.33
C ALA A 37 -4.60 -11.19 2.40
N ILE A 38 -5.31 -10.08 2.34
CA ILE A 38 -6.41 -9.76 3.28
C ILE A 38 -7.45 -10.87 3.25
N ALA A 39 -7.88 -11.31 2.06
CA ALA A 39 -8.85 -12.39 1.90
C ALA A 39 -8.32 -13.73 2.42
N ALA A 40 -7.04 -14.04 2.20
CA ALA A 40 -6.41 -15.26 2.71
C ALA A 40 -6.35 -15.29 4.24
N TYR A 41 -5.95 -14.20 4.86
CA TYR A 41 -5.95 -14.08 6.33
C TYR A 41 -7.35 -14.15 6.93
N ALA A 42 -8.35 -13.54 6.31
CA ALA A 42 -9.72 -13.61 6.75
C ALA A 42 -10.25 -15.06 6.74
N ARG A 43 -9.97 -15.80 5.65
CA ARG A 43 -10.33 -17.24 5.57
C ARG A 43 -9.66 -18.07 6.65
N LEU A 44 -8.37 -17.84 6.92
CA LEU A 44 -7.62 -18.58 7.94
C LEU A 44 -8.11 -18.29 9.37
N SER A 45 -8.51 -17.05 9.63
CA SER A 45 -8.99 -16.63 10.96
C SER A 45 -10.50 -16.82 11.16
N GLY A 46 -11.24 -17.23 10.13
CA GLY A 46 -12.70 -17.34 10.19
C GLY A 46 -13.41 -16.00 10.37
N THR A 47 -12.77 -14.89 9.93
CA THR A 47 -13.32 -13.53 10.04
C THR A 47 -13.78 -13.03 8.66
N THR A 48 -14.60 -11.98 8.67
CA THR A 48 -14.93 -11.24 7.46
C THR A 48 -13.77 -10.32 7.07
N HIS A 49 -13.58 -10.09 5.77
CA HIS A 49 -12.66 -9.07 5.27
C HIS A 49 -13.45 -7.84 4.81
N PRO A 50 -12.82 -6.65 4.77
CA PRO A 50 -13.47 -5.45 4.23
C PRO A 50 -13.90 -5.66 2.78
N SER A 51 -15.08 -5.14 2.43
CA SER A 51 -15.57 -5.15 1.05
C SER A 51 -14.89 -4.06 0.23
N PRO A 52 -14.43 -4.34 -1.00
CA PRO A 52 -13.89 -3.31 -1.87
C PRO A 52 -15.00 -2.36 -2.35
N VAL A 53 -14.71 -1.07 -2.37
CA VAL A 53 -15.60 -0.01 -2.86
C VAL A 53 -14.94 0.73 -4.01
N ASP A 54 -15.70 0.98 -5.07
CA ASP A 54 -15.27 1.81 -6.20
C ASP A 54 -15.67 3.28 -5.95
N LEU A 55 -14.70 4.12 -5.61
CA LEU A 55 -14.91 5.56 -5.45
C LEU A 55 -15.08 6.31 -6.79
N LYS A 56 -14.85 5.67 -7.94
CA LYS A 56 -15.07 6.28 -9.25
C LYS A 56 -16.53 6.23 -9.68
N ALA A 57 -17.34 5.36 -9.08
CA ALA A 57 -18.77 5.35 -9.30
C ALA A 57 -19.41 6.65 -8.75
N ASP A 58 -20.40 7.20 -9.46
CA ASP A 58 -21.10 8.45 -9.10
C ASP A 58 -21.89 8.37 -7.78
N ASP A 59 -21.88 7.22 -7.09
CA ASP A 59 -22.49 7.03 -5.78
C ASP A 59 -21.70 7.80 -4.70
N ALA A 60 -22.07 9.08 -4.58
CA ALA A 60 -21.45 10.01 -3.62
C ALA A 60 -21.64 9.63 -2.14
N ASP A 61 -22.42 8.59 -1.82
CA ASP A 61 -22.82 8.22 -0.47
C ASP A 61 -22.21 6.90 0.03
N ALA A 62 -21.32 6.25 -0.71
CA ALA A 62 -20.71 5.03 -0.21
C ALA A 62 -19.81 5.36 1.00
N ALA A 63 -20.25 4.93 2.19
CA ALA A 63 -19.44 5.03 3.38
C ALA A 63 -18.16 4.20 3.21
N VAL A 64 -16.99 4.86 3.25
CA VAL A 64 -15.68 4.23 3.10
C VAL A 64 -14.95 4.33 4.43
N ASP A 65 -14.61 3.17 5.01
CA ASP A 65 -13.86 3.10 6.27
C ASP A 65 -12.36 3.23 6.10
N GLY A 66 -11.86 2.88 4.91
CA GLY A 66 -10.43 2.97 4.60
C GLY A 66 -10.16 3.18 3.12
N ILE A 67 -9.02 3.78 2.82
CA ILE A 67 -8.51 3.92 1.46
C ILE A 67 -7.08 3.40 1.39
N VAL A 68 -6.76 2.67 0.35
CA VAL A 68 -5.39 2.28 0.00
C VAL A 68 -5.02 2.97 -1.30
N LEU A 69 -4.06 3.88 -1.23
CA LEU A 69 -3.50 4.58 -2.38
C LEU A 69 -2.22 3.90 -2.82
N ALA A 70 -2.16 3.41 -4.05
CA ALA A 70 -0.95 2.93 -4.68
C ALA A 70 -0.45 3.96 -5.70
N VAL A 71 0.77 4.45 -5.51
CA VAL A 71 1.42 5.43 -6.38
C VAL A 71 2.83 4.96 -6.74
N ASP A 72 3.42 5.49 -7.80
CA ASP A 72 4.85 5.34 -8.06
C ASP A 72 5.63 6.59 -7.62
N ASP A 73 6.96 6.50 -7.63
CA ASP A 73 7.83 7.61 -7.23
C ASP A 73 8.04 8.68 -8.33
N ALA A 74 7.45 8.47 -9.53
CA ALA A 74 7.32 9.49 -10.58
C ALA A 74 6.09 10.40 -10.38
N PHE A 75 5.47 10.34 -9.22
CA PHE A 75 4.26 11.01 -8.79
C PHE A 75 4.35 12.54 -8.97
N ASP A 76 3.78 13.04 -10.06
CA ASP A 76 3.79 14.44 -10.47
C ASP A 76 2.62 15.26 -9.90
N ASP A 77 2.50 16.51 -10.31
CA ASP A 77 1.44 17.39 -9.82
C ASP A 77 0.06 17.06 -10.39
N GLU A 78 -0.02 16.44 -11.58
CA GLU A 78 -1.27 15.95 -12.16
C GLU A 78 -1.79 14.75 -11.35
N ALA A 79 -0.92 13.78 -11.07
CA ALA A 79 -1.23 12.64 -10.22
C ALA A 79 -1.64 13.09 -8.80
N MET A 80 -0.92 14.09 -8.24
CA MET A 80 -1.29 14.67 -6.95
C MET A 80 -2.67 15.30 -6.97
N THR A 81 -3.01 16.06 -8.01
CA THR A 81 -4.34 16.67 -8.17
C THR A 81 -5.44 15.60 -8.21
N ALA A 82 -5.21 14.50 -8.91
CA ALA A 82 -6.15 13.37 -8.95
C ALA A 82 -6.34 12.73 -7.56
N VAL A 83 -5.26 12.54 -6.81
CA VAL A 83 -5.35 12.05 -5.42
C VAL A 83 -6.13 13.02 -4.55
N GLU A 84 -5.83 14.31 -4.62
CA GLU A 84 -6.51 15.33 -3.82
C GLU A 84 -8.02 15.36 -4.05
N GLN A 85 -8.47 15.23 -5.31
CA GLN A 85 -9.89 15.13 -5.65
C GLN A 85 -10.56 13.93 -4.99
N ILE A 86 -9.86 12.80 -4.91
CA ILE A 86 -10.37 11.59 -4.24
C ILE A 86 -10.42 11.81 -2.73
N LEU A 87 -9.36 12.36 -2.13
CA LEU A 87 -9.29 12.63 -0.70
C LEU A 87 -10.31 13.70 -0.26
N ASP A 88 -10.64 14.67 -1.12
CA ASP A 88 -11.69 15.67 -0.84
C ASP A 88 -13.06 15.04 -0.64
N ARG A 89 -13.36 13.91 -1.29
CA ARG A 89 -14.60 13.15 -1.08
C ARG A 89 -14.65 12.46 0.28
N LEU A 90 -13.49 12.21 0.88
CA LEU A 90 -13.35 11.58 2.20
C LEU A 90 -13.08 12.59 3.33
N LYS A 91 -13.04 13.88 3.00
CA LYS A 91 -12.74 14.94 3.96
C LYS A 91 -13.69 14.92 5.16
N ASN A 92 -13.11 15.09 6.36
CA ASN A 92 -13.83 15.06 7.63
C ASN A 92 -14.51 13.71 7.95
N THR A 93 -14.19 12.65 7.23
CA THR A 93 -14.58 11.28 7.61
C THR A 93 -13.52 10.68 8.55
N ASP A 94 -13.82 9.53 9.14
CA ASP A 94 -12.86 8.73 9.91
C ASP A 94 -12.25 7.61 9.05
N ALA A 95 -12.18 7.82 7.73
CA ALA A 95 -11.59 6.87 6.79
C ALA A 95 -10.07 6.79 7.00
N ARG A 96 -9.55 5.58 7.15
CA ARG A 96 -8.14 5.31 7.38
C ARG A 96 -7.36 5.35 6.07
N ALA A 97 -6.31 6.16 5.98
CA ALA A 97 -5.46 6.27 4.79
C ALA A 97 -4.21 5.40 4.91
N TYR A 98 -4.06 4.46 3.99
CA TYR A 98 -2.91 3.57 3.80
C TYR A 98 -2.28 3.83 2.44
N VAL A 99 -0.97 3.67 2.33
CA VAL A 99 -0.25 3.99 1.08
C VAL A 99 0.70 2.87 0.68
N ILE A 100 0.80 2.64 -0.62
CA ILE A 100 1.84 1.83 -1.25
C ILE A 100 2.57 2.73 -2.25
N VAL A 101 3.88 2.92 -2.08
CA VAL A 101 4.70 3.64 -3.03
C VAL A 101 5.64 2.68 -3.74
N GLN A 102 5.53 2.58 -5.06
CA GLN A 102 6.50 1.86 -5.87
C GLN A 102 7.69 2.78 -6.19
N ALA A 103 8.86 2.44 -5.68
CA ALA A 103 10.09 3.14 -6.06
C ALA A 103 10.64 2.55 -7.37
N LEU A 104 10.62 3.34 -8.43
CA LEU A 104 11.12 2.97 -9.76
C LEU A 104 12.65 3.05 -9.84
N SER A 105 13.25 3.85 -8.96
CA SER A 105 14.69 4.02 -8.85
C SER A 105 15.26 3.36 -7.60
N LYS A 106 16.61 3.21 -7.56
CA LYS A 106 17.30 2.74 -6.35
C LYS A 106 17.34 3.80 -5.24
N ASN A 107 17.17 5.06 -5.61
CA ASN A 107 17.14 6.16 -4.67
C ASN A 107 15.72 6.34 -4.18
N THR A 108 15.48 6.06 -2.90
CA THR A 108 14.16 6.18 -2.29
C THR A 108 13.73 7.61 -2.02
N LYS A 109 14.57 8.61 -2.32
CA LYS A 109 14.27 10.02 -2.02
C LYS A 109 12.97 10.49 -2.68
N GLN A 110 12.73 10.10 -3.93
CA GLN A 110 11.49 10.44 -4.64
C GLN A 110 10.28 9.75 -4.00
N ALA A 111 10.43 8.50 -3.58
CA ALA A 111 9.38 7.78 -2.86
C ALA A 111 9.09 8.43 -1.49
N ASP A 112 10.13 8.88 -0.78
CA ASP A 112 9.97 9.60 0.49
C ASP A 112 9.28 10.97 0.28
N GLU A 113 9.60 11.68 -0.80
CA GLU A 113 8.93 12.92 -1.20
C GLU A 113 7.45 12.69 -1.55
N ALA A 114 7.14 11.61 -2.29
CA ALA A 114 5.76 11.23 -2.60
C ALA A 114 4.95 10.93 -1.32
N LEU A 115 5.54 10.17 -0.39
CA LEU A 115 4.93 9.89 0.91
C LEU A 115 4.63 11.16 1.71
N ASP A 116 5.58 12.08 1.80
CA ASP A 116 5.41 13.34 2.52
C ASP A 116 4.28 14.20 1.91
N ARG A 117 4.19 14.24 0.58
CA ARG A 117 3.07 14.91 -0.12
C ARG A 117 1.72 14.27 0.22
N LEU A 118 1.63 12.94 0.19
CA LEU A 118 0.40 12.21 0.51
C LEU A 118 0.00 12.37 1.99
N TYR A 119 0.97 12.28 2.89
CA TYR A 119 0.74 12.54 4.32
C TYR A 119 0.16 13.93 4.56
N ARG A 120 0.77 14.96 3.97
CA ARG A 120 0.26 16.34 4.08
C ARG A 120 -1.14 16.50 3.51
N ALA A 121 -1.43 15.84 2.39
CA ALA A 121 -2.75 15.89 1.77
C ALA A 121 -3.83 15.27 2.67
N CYS A 122 -3.52 14.15 3.35
CA CYS A 122 -4.39 13.54 4.33
C CYS A 122 -4.59 14.44 5.55
N LEU A 123 -3.49 15.01 6.08
CA LEU A 123 -3.53 15.90 7.24
C LEU A 123 -4.41 17.14 7.00
N LEU A 124 -4.31 17.76 5.82
CA LEU A 124 -5.13 18.92 5.43
C LEU A 124 -6.63 18.61 5.35
N ARG A 125 -6.99 17.34 5.29
CA ARG A 125 -8.39 16.86 5.17
C ARG A 125 -8.90 16.16 6.43
N ASP A 126 -8.13 16.22 7.51
CA ASP A 126 -8.45 15.52 8.77
C ASP A 126 -8.63 14.00 8.58
N LEU A 127 -7.93 13.41 7.60
CA LEU A 127 -7.94 11.95 7.37
C LEU A 127 -6.85 11.28 8.21
N PRO A 128 -7.21 10.26 9.02
CA PRO A 128 -6.25 9.52 9.80
C PRO A 128 -5.24 8.80 8.92
N TRP A 129 -3.97 9.15 9.05
CA TRP A 129 -2.85 8.50 8.38
C TRP A 129 -2.46 7.22 9.11
N CYS A 130 -2.37 6.11 8.41
CA CYS A 130 -2.08 4.79 8.98
C CYS A 130 -0.84 4.13 8.36
N ASP A 131 0.11 4.96 7.94
CA ASP A 131 1.40 4.55 7.36
C ASP A 131 1.29 3.88 5.99
N GLY A 132 2.40 3.32 5.52
CA GLY A 132 2.45 2.67 4.23
C GLY A 132 3.69 1.82 4.00
N VAL A 133 3.80 1.31 2.78
CA VAL A 133 4.88 0.45 2.33
C VAL A 133 5.55 1.07 1.10
N VAL A 134 6.89 1.16 1.13
CA VAL A 134 7.69 1.50 -0.06
C VAL A 134 8.24 0.23 -0.68
N VAL A 135 7.88 -0.03 -1.92
CA VAL A 135 8.30 -1.20 -2.69
C VAL A 135 9.44 -0.81 -3.63
N CYS A 136 10.69 -1.10 -3.22
CA CYS A 136 11.90 -0.72 -3.97
C CYS A 136 12.26 -1.77 -5.05
N ALA A 137 11.31 -2.13 -5.91
CA ALA A 137 11.48 -3.18 -6.90
C ALA A 137 11.90 -2.67 -8.29
N GLY A 138 11.80 -1.36 -8.56
CA GLY A 138 11.87 -0.81 -9.90
C GLY A 138 10.58 -1.04 -10.68
N SER A 139 10.64 -0.93 -12.01
CA SER A 139 9.54 -1.27 -12.92
C SER A 139 9.37 -2.78 -13.10
N ASP A 140 8.25 -3.18 -13.69
CA ASP A 140 7.93 -4.56 -14.09
C ASP A 140 7.72 -5.55 -12.93
N ILE A 141 7.40 -5.07 -11.71
CA ILE A 141 7.14 -5.94 -10.56
C ILE A 141 5.92 -6.86 -10.81
N ALA A 142 5.00 -6.46 -11.66
CA ALA A 142 3.85 -7.28 -12.08
C ALA A 142 4.28 -8.63 -12.69
N ALA A 143 5.49 -8.76 -13.22
CA ALA A 143 6.07 -10.02 -13.70
C ALA A 143 6.14 -11.09 -12.60
N LEU A 144 6.11 -10.70 -11.33
CA LEU A 144 6.09 -11.62 -10.19
C LEU A 144 4.70 -12.20 -9.88
N ARG A 145 3.65 -11.83 -10.61
CA ARG A 145 2.27 -12.27 -10.33
C ARG A 145 2.13 -13.79 -10.17
N HIS A 146 2.85 -14.55 -10.98
CA HIS A 146 2.84 -16.01 -10.96
C HIS A 146 3.91 -16.63 -10.07
N SER A 147 4.76 -15.82 -9.43
CA SER A 147 5.76 -16.31 -8.48
C SER A 147 5.11 -16.60 -7.12
N PRO A 148 5.52 -17.68 -6.42
CA PRO A 148 5.01 -17.94 -5.07
C PRO A 148 5.27 -16.78 -4.12
N ARG A 149 4.27 -16.41 -3.32
CA ARG A 149 4.38 -15.30 -2.33
C ARG A 149 5.60 -15.43 -1.43
N MET A 150 5.87 -16.64 -0.91
CA MET A 150 7.00 -16.92 -0.03
C MET A 150 8.25 -17.37 -0.79
N GLY A 151 8.26 -17.30 -2.13
CA GLY A 151 9.43 -17.57 -2.95
C GLY A 151 10.46 -16.44 -2.86
N LEU A 152 11.74 -16.77 -3.10
CA LEU A 152 12.88 -15.85 -2.96
C LEU A 152 12.68 -14.47 -3.62
N LEU A 153 12.02 -14.43 -4.76
CA LEU A 153 11.83 -13.18 -5.52
C LEU A 153 10.73 -12.29 -4.93
N ARG A 154 9.62 -12.88 -4.49
CA ARG A 154 8.44 -12.14 -4.06
C ARG A 154 8.36 -11.94 -2.55
N ARG A 155 9.01 -12.82 -1.77
CA ARG A 155 8.93 -12.85 -0.32
C ARG A 155 9.16 -11.49 0.37
N PRO A 156 10.19 -10.67 0.03
CA PRO A 156 10.39 -9.39 0.72
C PRO A 156 9.21 -8.44 0.55
N PHE A 157 8.59 -8.43 -0.61
CA PHE A 157 7.43 -7.59 -0.90
C PHE A 157 6.18 -8.12 -0.20
N SER A 158 5.98 -9.44 -0.24
CA SER A 158 4.86 -10.08 0.46
C SER A 158 4.93 -9.91 1.97
N GLU A 159 6.11 -9.99 2.59
CA GLU A 159 6.30 -9.73 4.02
C GLU A 159 5.99 -8.26 4.38
N ALA A 160 6.32 -7.31 3.50
CA ALA A 160 5.96 -5.91 3.69
C ALA A 160 4.44 -5.70 3.57
N MET A 161 3.81 -6.34 2.56
CA MET A 161 2.34 -6.31 2.42
C MET A 161 1.64 -6.96 3.61
N ASP A 162 2.18 -8.03 4.19
CA ASP A 162 1.59 -8.68 5.37
C ASP A 162 1.58 -7.75 6.60
N LYS A 163 2.54 -6.83 6.73
CA LYS A 163 2.50 -5.78 7.77
C LYS A 163 1.33 -4.80 7.52
N LEU A 164 1.15 -4.38 6.26
CA LEU A 164 0.03 -3.53 5.87
C LEU A 164 -1.32 -4.24 6.06
N VAL A 165 -1.40 -5.54 5.75
CA VAL A 165 -2.58 -6.38 6.05
C VAL A 165 -2.91 -6.35 7.54
N GLY A 166 -1.89 -6.47 8.41
CA GLY A 166 -2.06 -6.38 9.86
C GLY A 166 -2.67 -5.05 10.28
N ALA A 167 -2.14 -3.94 9.76
CA ALA A 167 -2.63 -2.59 10.03
C ALA A 167 -4.08 -2.40 9.55
N ILE A 168 -4.40 -2.82 8.34
CA ILE A 168 -5.75 -2.73 7.77
C ILE A 168 -6.76 -3.57 8.57
N ARG A 169 -6.40 -4.78 8.98
CA ARG A 169 -7.27 -5.64 9.78
C ARG A 169 -7.58 -5.07 11.16
N MET A 170 -6.63 -4.35 11.74
CA MET A 170 -6.81 -3.66 13.03
C MET A 170 -7.36 -2.24 12.87
N GLY A 171 -7.37 -1.70 11.64
CA GLY A 171 -7.79 -0.33 11.34
C GLY A 171 -6.94 0.71 12.07
N CYS A 172 -5.62 0.50 12.13
CA CYS A 172 -4.67 1.39 12.78
C CYS A 172 -3.36 1.49 11.98
N SER A 173 -2.37 2.24 12.50
CA SER A 173 -1.05 2.35 11.88
C SER A 173 -0.31 1.02 11.87
N ILE A 174 0.66 0.87 10.95
CA ILE A 174 1.50 -0.33 10.88
C ILE A 174 2.26 -0.53 12.20
N GLU A 175 2.81 0.54 12.75
CA GLU A 175 3.54 0.49 14.03
C GLU A 175 2.64 -0.02 15.16
N HIS A 176 1.43 0.55 15.27
CA HIS A 176 0.49 0.17 16.31
C HIS A 176 0.01 -1.28 16.17
N ALA A 177 -0.26 -1.74 14.94
CA ALA A 177 -0.62 -3.12 14.65
C ALA A 177 0.50 -4.10 15.05
N GLN A 178 1.76 -3.75 14.82
CA GLN A 178 2.91 -4.57 15.25
C GLN A 178 3.00 -4.65 16.77
N LEU A 179 2.82 -3.54 17.48
CA LEU A 179 2.79 -3.53 18.96
C LEU A 179 1.70 -4.44 19.51
N LEU A 180 0.48 -4.35 19.00
CA LEU A 180 -0.65 -5.17 19.43
C LEU A 180 -0.46 -6.65 19.09
N GLY A 181 0.24 -6.97 18.01
CA GLY A 181 0.57 -8.34 17.61
C GLY A 181 1.71 -8.98 18.43
N GLY A 182 2.23 -8.30 19.44
CA GLY A 182 3.37 -8.80 20.26
C GLY A 182 4.72 -8.70 19.55
N GLY A 183 4.81 -7.99 18.43
CA GLY A 183 6.06 -7.65 17.75
C GLY A 183 6.82 -6.54 18.49
N ASN A 184 8.14 -6.50 18.33
CA ASN A 184 8.91 -5.36 18.83
C ASN A 184 8.63 -4.13 17.95
N ALA A 185 8.15 -3.06 18.56
CA ALA A 185 8.23 -1.72 17.97
C ALA A 185 9.69 -1.43 17.68
N GLY A 186 10.09 -1.37 16.43
CA GLY A 186 11.49 -1.17 16.07
C GLY A 186 12.01 -2.08 14.96
N SER A 187 11.18 -2.99 14.45
CA SER A 187 11.47 -3.71 13.20
C SER A 187 11.14 -2.88 11.95
N GLY A 188 10.57 -1.69 12.10
CA GLY A 188 10.41 -0.65 11.07
C GLY A 188 11.58 0.32 11.06
N GLU A 189 11.76 1.06 9.98
CA GLU A 189 12.66 2.22 9.96
C GLU A 189 12.11 3.28 10.93
N ALA A 190 12.95 4.22 11.38
CA ALA A 190 12.64 5.20 12.45
C ALA A 190 11.43 6.13 12.15
N ASP A 191 10.88 6.09 10.94
CA ASP A 191 9.74 6.86 10.46
C ASP A 191 8.43 6.05 10.39
N GLY A 192 8.39 4.82 10.92
CA GLY A 192 7.21 3.93 10.88
C GLY A 192 6.95 3.28 9.53
N MET A 193 7.72 3.65 8.48
CA MET A 193 7.53 3.15 7.12
C MET A 193 8.22 1.82 6.90
N VAL A 194 7.58 0.95 6.13
CA VAL A 194 8.15 -0.34 5.75
C VAL A 194 8.73 -0.25 4.34
N ARG A 195 10.04 -0.46 4.21
CA ARG A 195 10.74 -0.45 2.91
C ARG A 195 11.12 -1.85 2.48
N ALA A 196 10.46 -2.36 1.44
CA ALA A 196 10.74 -3.67 0.88
C ALA A 196 11.76 -3.57 -0.27
N LYS A 197 12.87 -4.30 -0.14
CA LYS A 197 13.93 -4.35 -1.16
C LYS A 197 14.08 -5.77 -1.70
N PRO A 198 14.47 -5.94 -2.99
CA PRO A 198 14.75 -7.26 -3.54
C PRO A 198 15.79 -8.03 -2.69
N ALA A 199 15.59 -9.32 -2.53
CA ALA A 199 16.56 -10.19 -1.85
C ALA A 199 17.86 -10.40 -2.65
N LEU A 200 17.83 -10.09 -3.95
CA LEU A 200 18.97 -10.28 -4.88
C LEU A 200 19.64 -8.95 -5.22
N PRO A 201 20.95 -8.98 -5.53
CA PRO A 201 21.66 -7.81 -6.05
C PRO A 201 20.98 -7.24 -7.30
N ALA A 202 20.95 -5.92 -7.43
CA ALA A 202 20.20 -5.24 -8.47
C ALA A 202 20.46 -5.73 -9.93
N PRO A 203 21.69 -6.05 -10.39
CA PRO A 203 21.88 -6.56 -11.74
C PRO A 203 21.17 -7.89 -11.98
N ILE A 204 21.22 -8.79 -10.99
CA ILE A 204 20.58 -10.11 -11.06
C ILE A 204 19.06 -9.93 -11.01
N TRP A 205 18.58 -9.08 -10.13
CA TRP A 205 17.15 -8.74 -10.01
C TRP A 205 16.59 -8.26 -11.36
N HIS A 206 17.20 -7.23 -11.97
CA HIS A 206 16.72 -6.68 -13.24
C HIS A 206 16.74 -7.71 -14.38
N ALA A 207 17.76 -8.56 -14.43
CA ALA A 207 17.84 -9.61 -15.45
C ALA A 207 16.69 -10.62 -15.31
N ILE A 208 16.36 -11.02 -14.08
CA ILE A 208 15.28 -11.96 -13.79
C ILE A 208 13.91 -11.34 -14.13
N ILE A 209 13.65 -10.11 -13.65
CA ILE A 209 12.36 -9.45 -13.87
C ILE A 209 12.13 -9.23 -15.38
N LYS A 210 13.13 -8.77 -16.11
CA LYS A 210 13.04 -8.62 -17.57
C LYS A 210 12.74 -9.95 -18.27
N HIS A 211 13.37 -11.05 -17.83
CA HIS A 211 13.11 -12.38 -18.39
C HIS A 211 11.69 -12.87 -18.09
N LEU A 212 11.18 -12.64 -16.89
CA LEU A 212 9.81 -13.01 -16.52
C LEU A 212 8.78 -12.17 -17.28
N GLY A 213 9.01 -10.86 -17.42
CA GLY A 213 8.13 -9.96 -18.17
C GLY A 213 8.02 -10.33 -19.66
N SER A 214 9.14 -10.70 -20.31
CA SER A 214 9.14 -11.14 -21.71
C SER A 214 8.36 -12.43 -21.94
N ARG A 215 8.34 -13.35 -20.98
CA ARG A 215 7.55 -14.59 -21.06
C ARG A 215 6.04 -14.34 -20.89
N SER A 216 5.66 -13.37 -20.09
CA SER A 216 4.24 -13.03 -19.87
C SER A 216 3.61 -12.47 -21.13
N GLN A 217 4.37 -11.73 -21.97
CA GLN A 217 3.89 -11.17 -23.23
C GLN A 217 3.80 -12.19 -24.38
N SER A 218 4.53 -13.32 -24.28
CA SER A 218 4.53 -14.36 -25.34
C SER A 218 3.38 -15.37 -25.23
N ASN A 219 2.59 -15.30 -24.17
CA ASN A 219 1.48 -16.24 -23.88
C ASN A 219 0.09 -15.59 -24.05
N ILE A 220 0.01 -14.41 -24.67
CA ILE A 220 -1.22 -13.75 -25.11
C ILE A 220 -1.32 -13.84 -26.63
#